data_f2decb41b11e5585bbf858efa2fe49b2
#
_entry.id   f2decb41b11e5585bbf858efa2fe49b2
#
_cell.length_a   1.000
_cell.length_b   1.000
_cell.length_c   1.000
_cell.angle_alpha   90.00
_cell.angle_beta   90.00
_cell.angle_gamma   90.00
#
_symmetry.space_group_name_H-M   'P 1'
#
loop_
_entity.id
_entity.type
_entity.pdbx_description
1 polymer ?
#
loop_
_entity_poly.entity_id
_entity_poly.type
_entity_poly.pdbx_seq_one_letter_code
_entity_poly.pdbx_strand_id
1 'polypeptide(L)'
;MCLSLVGSEMCIRDRHKTFCIPHGGGGPGMGPIACAKHLADFLPTHEIIKDAGPKNGMGAVSAAPWGSSSILPISWMYIKMMGAEGLKKASQVSILNANYISKKLSKDYKVLYTGKNGNVAHECIIDIRPIKASSGISEEDLAKRLIDFGYHAPTMSWPVAGTIMIEPTESENLEEIDKFCNALIKIKKEIDLVESSKFDKIDNPLKNAPHTYIELASNDWSHKYTREEAAFP
;
A
#
# COMPACT_ATOMS: atom_id res chain seq x y z
N MET A 1 -7.34 -1.60 -13.75
CA MET A 1 -8.46 -1.26 -14.63
C MET A 1 -9.27 -0.17 -13.99
N CYS A 2 -9.23 1.04 -14.50
CA CYS A 2 -9.97 2.14 -13.92
C CYS A 2 -11.42 2.03 -14.35
N LEU A 3 -12.28 1.55 -13.47
CA LEU A 3 -13.72 1.69 -13.61
C LEU A 3 -14.10 3.11 -13.17
N SER A 4 -13.92 4.07 -14.04
CA SER A 4 -14.71 5.28 -13.96
C SER A 4 -16.10 4.92 -14.45
N LEU A 5 -17.09 4.95 -13.58
CA LEU A 5 -18.48 4.63 -13.87
C LEU A 5 -19.15 5.59 -14.86
N VAL A 6 -18.48 6.67 -15.22
CA VAL A 6 -18.97 7.63 -16.22
C VAL A 6 -17.79 7.97 -17.11
N GLY A 7 -17.74 7.34 -18.28
CA GLY A 7 -16.75 7.70 -19.27
C GLY A 7 -15.72 6.63 -19.62
N SER A 8 -15.88 5.38 -19.18
CA SER A 8 -15.02 4.29 -19.65
C SER A 8 -15.06 4.12 -21.16
N GLU A 9 -16.17 4.47 -21.76
CA GLU A 9 -16.37 4.52 -23.23
C GLU A 9 -15.78 5.78 -23.85
N MET A 10 -15.56 6.83 -23.06
CA MET A 10 -15.11 8.14 -23.53
C MET A 10 -13.64 8.41 -23.22
N CYS A 11 -13.10 7.86 -22.14
CA CYS A 11 -11.73 8.08 -21.74
C CYS A 11 -11.15 6.80 -21.09
N ILE A 12 -10.04 6.32 -21.63
CA ILE A 12 -9.25 5.22 -21.06
C ILE A 12 -7.97 5.83 -20.53
N ARG A 13 -7.70 5.60 -19.26
CA ARG A 13 -6.49 6.07 -18.57
C ARG A 13 -5.83 4.93 -17.82
N ASP A 14 -4.59 4.64 -18.16
CA ASP A 14 -3.74 3.79 -17.35
C ASP A 14 -3.21 4.56 -16.15
N ARG A 15 -3.16 3.88 -15.03
CA ARG A 15 -2.54 4.44 -13.82
C ARG A 15 -1.03 4.40 -13.96
N HIS A 16 -0.36 5.39 -13.39
CA HIS A 16 1.08 5.48 -13.44
C HIS A 16 1.83 4.34 -12.71
N LYS A 17 1.15 3.50 -11.97
CA LYS A 17 1.70 2.33 -11.27
C LYS A 17 1.24 0.99 -11.87
N THR A 18 0.65 1.01 -13.05
CA THR A 18 0.14 -0.22 -13.70
C THR A 18 1.27 -1.21 -14.01
N PHE A 19 2.44 -0.71 -14.39
CA PHE A 19 3.65 -1.48 -14.62
C PHE A 19 4.79 -0.96 -13.75
N CYS A 20 5.91 -1.69 -13.73
CA CYS A 20 7.12 -1.25 -13.04
C CYS A 20 7.58 0.13 -13.48
N ILE A 21 7.73 1.03 -12.53
CA ILE A 21 8.31 2.37 -12.71
C ILE A 21 9.17 2.72 -11.50
N PRO A 22 10.17 3.61 -11.63
CA PRO A 22 10.99 4.08 -10.51
C PRO A 22 10.20 5.09 -9.68
N HIS A 23 9.33 4.64 -8.78
CA HIS A 23 8.46 5.54 -8.03
C HIS A 23 9.16 6.29 -6.89
N GLY A 24 10.00 5.58 -6.13
CA GLY A 24 10.96 6.15 -5.19
C GLY A 24 10.44 7.25 -4.26
N GLY A 25 9.23 7.12 -3.71
CA GLY A 25 8.67 8.14 -2.82
C GLY A 25 8.19 9.41 -3.54
N GLY A 26 7.72 9.31 -4.77
CA GLY A 26 7.18 10.41 -5.56
C GLY A 26 7.97 10.67 -6.85
N GLY A 27 8.65 9.67 -7.35
CA GLY A 27 9.37 9.73 -8.62
C GLY A 27 8.44 9.95 -9.82
N PRO A 28 9.01 10.11 -11.03
CA PRO A 28 8.26 10.44 -12.23
C PRO A 28 7.23 9.36 -12.54
N GLY A 29 6.01 9.77 -12.85
CA GLY A 29 4.92 8.90 -13.27
C GLY A 29 4.68 8.98 -14.77
N MET A 30 4.06 7.92 -15.31
CA MET A 30 3.50 7.88 -16.65
C MET A 30 2.10 7.30 -16.60
N GLY A 31 1.19 7.94 -17.30
CA GLY A 31 -0.20 7.49 -17.40
C GLY A 31 -0.71 7.79 -18.80
N PRO A 32 -0.54 6.86 -19.77
CA PRO A 32 -1.13 7.02 -21.07
C PRO A 32 -2.64 7.27 -20.97
N ILE A 33 -3.14 8.15 -21.81
CA ILE A 33 -4.58 8.43 -21.89
C ILE A 33 -5.05 8.31 -23.32
N ALA A 34 -6.18 7.66 -23.52
CA ALA A 34 -6.88 7.62 -24.77
C ALA A 34 -8.33 8.05 -24.53
N CYS A 35 -8.91 8.73 -25.50
CA CYS A 35 -10.29 9.16 -25.40
C CYS A 35 -11.07 8.89 -26.69
N ALA A 36 -12.39 8.88 -26.59
CA ALA A 36 -13.27 8.82 -27.76
C ALA A 36 -13.12 10.09 -28.61
N LYS A 37 -13.38 9.98 -29.93
CA LYS A 37 -13.15 11.04 -30.91
C LYS A 37 -13.78 12.38 -30.55
N HIS A 38 -14.96 12.39 -29.97
CA HIS A 38 -15.67 13.63 -29.59
C HIS A 38 -15.03 14.40 -28.43
N LEU A 39 -14.09 13.78 -27.71
CA LEU A 39 -13.31 14.41 -26.63
C LEU A 39 -11.91 14.84 -27.08
N ALA A 40 -11.52 14.53 -28.34
CA ALA A 40 -10.15 14.80 -28.79
C ALA A 40 -9.79 16.29 -28.71
N ASP A 41 -10.70 17.19 -29.04
CA ASP A 41 -10.46 18.64 -29.00
C ASP A 41 -10.28 19.20 -27.56
N PHE A 42 -10.59 18.43 -26.54
CA PHE A 42 -10.34 18.79 -25.14
C PHE A 42 -8.99 18.27 -24.62
N LEU A 43 -8.21 17.56 -25.45
CA LEU A 43 -6.87 17.14 -25.07
C LEU A 43 -5.88 18.32 -25.11
N PRO A 44 -4.84 18.27 -24.27
CA PRO A 44 -3.75 19.23 -24.32
C PRO A 44 -3.04 19.20 -25.68
N THR A 45 -2.52 20.36 -26.06
CA THR A 45 -1.62 20.54 -27.21
C THR A 45 -0.28 21.09 -26.71
N HIS A 46 0.65 21.31 -27.63
CA HIS A 46 1.91 21.95 -27.30
C HIS A 46 2.33 22.91 -28.42
N GLU A 47 2.76 24.13 -28.07
CA GLU A 47 3.06 25.18 -29.04
C GLU A 47 4.26 24.83 -29.94
N ILE A 48 5.28 24.21 -29.37
CA ILE A 48 6.53 23.87 -30.08
C ILE A 48 6.43 22.48 -30.70
N ILE A 49 5.89 21.50 -29.95
CA ILE A 49 5.85 20.08 -30.36
C ILE A 49 4.47 19.81 -31.00
N LYS A 50 4.45 19.94 -32.32
CA LYS A 50 3.18 19.88 -33.10
C LYS A 50 2.47 18.53 -33.04
N ASP A 51 3.19 17.45 -32.77
CA ASP A 51 2.65 16.09 -32.66
C ASP A 51 2.08 15.77 -31.28
N ALA A 52 2.18 16.72 -30.33
CA ALA A 52 1.60 16.54 -29.01
C ALA A 52 0.15 17.02 -28.95
N GLY A 53 -0.76 16.13 -29.23
CA GLY A 53 -2.21 16.37 -29.17
C GLY A 53 -2.87 16.75 -30.49
N PRO A 54 -4.18 17.05 -30.47
CA PRO A 54 -4.95 17.40 -31.64
C PRO A 54 -4.66 18.82 -32.15
N LYS A 55 -4.98 19.09 -33.41
CA LYS A 55 -4.74 20.44 -34.00
C LYS A 55 -5.47 21.57 -33.28
N ASN A 56 -6.68 21.28 -32.79
CA ASN A 56 -7.58 22.26 -32.15
C ASN A 56 -7.73 22.04 -30.63
N GLY A 57 -6.73 21.45 -29.99
CA GLY A 57 -6.82 21.16 -28.55
C GLY A 57 -6.75 22.40 -27.68
N MET A 58 -6.89 22.21 -26.38
CA MET A 58 -7.09 23.28 -25.40
C MET A 58 -5.82 24.07 -25.01
N GLY A 59 -4.68 23.80 -25.60
CA GLY A 59 -3.41 24.44 -25.26
C GLY A 59 -2.51 23.56 -24.40
N ALA A 60 -1.32 24.06 -24.07
CA ALA A 60 -0.34 23.35 -23.26
C ALA A 60 -0.73 23.35 -21.78
N VAL A 61 -0.67 22.19 -21.13
CA VAL A 61 -0.83 22.05 -19.67
C VAL A 61 0.50 21.75 -18.99
N SER A 62 1.53 21.41 -19.76
CA SER A 62 2.87 21.07 -19.25
C SER A 62 3.93 21.39 -20.32
N ALA A 63 5.11 21.79 -19.87
CA ALA A 63 6.28 21.97 -20.74
C ALA A 63 6.80 20.62 -21.32
N ALA A 64 6.51 19.50 -20.65
CA ALA A 64 6.84 18.16 -21.10
C ALA A 64 5.54 17.43 -21.50
N PRO A 65 5.12 17.49 -22.79
CA PRO A 65 3.80 17.03 -23.21
C PRO A 65 3.61 15.52 -23.05
N TRP A 66 4.70 14.76 -23.02
CA TRP A 66 4.67 13.29 -22.80
C TRP A 66 5.14 12.88 -21.41
N GLY A 67 5.18 13.82 -20.45
CA GLY A 67 5.62 13.55 -19.09
C GLY A 67 7.08 13.04 -19.04
N SER A 68 7.36 12.10 -18.17
CA SER A 68 8.69 11.50 -17.98
C SER A 68 8.87 10.26 -18.85
N SER A 69 8.84 10.43 -20.17
CA SER A 69 8.87 9.32 -21.14
C SER A 69 10.10 8.41 -21.04
N SER A 70 11.20 8.88 -20.44
CA SER A 70 12.43 8.09 -20.21
C SER A 70 12.22 6.87 -19.31
N ILE A 71 11.11 6.79 -18.56
CA ILE A 71 10.78 5.61 -17.75
C ILE A 71 10.06 4.51 -18.54
N LEU A 72 9.55 4.79 -19.73
CA LEU A 72 8.84 3.81 -20.56
C LEU A 72 9.66 2.56 -20.91
N PRO A 73 10.99 2.63 -21.14
CA PRO A 73 11.81 1.42 -21.33
C PRO A 73 11.72 0.43 -20.17
N ILE A 74 11.53 0.87 -18.93
CA ILE A 74 11.37 0.00 -17.76
C ILE A 74 10.08 -0.82 -17.89
N SER A 75 8.95 -0.16 -18.14
CA SER A 75 7.68 -0.84 -18.36
C SER A 75 7.72 -1.75 -19.58
N TRP A 76 8.37 -1.30 -20.66
CA TRP A 76 8.55 -2.12 -21.87
C TRP A 76 9.35 -3.39 -21.61
N MET A 77 10.48 -3.30 -20.89
CA MET A 77 11.29 -4.47 -20.52
C MET A 77 10.49 -5.41 -19.63
N TYR A 78 9.79 -4.89 -18.62
CA TYR A 78 8.93 -5.69 -17.74
C TYR A 78 7.90 -6.51 -18.54
N ILE A 79 7.18 -5.86 -19.46
CA ILE A 79 6.21 -6.52 -20.33
C ILE A 79 6.89 -7.58 -21.22
N LYS A 80 8.05 -7.27 -21.78
CA LYS A 80 8.82 -8.21 -22.64
C LYS A 80 9.33 -9.42 -21.88
N MET A 81 9.81 -9.22 -20.65
CA MET A 81 10.30 -10.31 -19.81
C MET A 81 9.17 -11.21 -19.31
N MET A 82 8.04 -10.63 -18.92
CA MET A 82 6.92 -11.38 -18.38
C MET A 82 6.06 -12.06 -19.44
N GLY A 83 5.88 -11.42 -20.58
CA GLY A 83 4.92 -11.84 -21.59
C GLY A 83 3.47 -11.81 -21.10
N ALA A 84 2.54 -12.16 -21.94
CA ALA A 84 1.10 -12.12 -21.60
C ALA A 84 0.75 -13.06 -20.44
N GLU A 85 1.26 -14.28 -20.44
CA GLU A 85 0.99 -15.27 -19.38
C GLU A 85 1.64 -14.88 -18.06
N GLY A 86 2.86 -14.34 -18.07
CA GLY A 86 3.53 -13.85 -16.88
C GLY A 86 2.80 -12.68 -16.23
N LEU A 87 2.36 -11.70 -17.00
CA LEU A 87 1.56 -10.56 -16.50
C LEU A 87 0.21 -11.01 -15.90
N LYS A 88 -0.46 -11.97 -16.56
CA LYS A 88 -1.68 -12.57 -16.04
C LYS A 88 -1.43 -13.29 -14.71
N LYS A 89 -0.37 -14.09 -14.64
CA LYS A 89 0.02 -14.83 -13.44
C LYS A 89 0.39 -13.87 -12.30
N ALA A 90 1.14 -12.81 -12.57
CA ALA A 90 1.48 -11.79 -11.58
C ALA A 90 0.22 -11.19 -10.94
N SER A 91 -0.77 -10.79 -11.74
CA SER A 91 -2.05 -10.26 -11.24
C SER A 91 -2.82 -11.30 -10.41
N GLN A 92 -2.83 -12.56 -10.85
CA GLN A 92 -3.49 -13.64 -10.12
C GLN A 92 -2.83 -13.90 -8.76
N VAL A 93 -1.49 -13.92 -8.71
CA VAL A 93 -0.74 -14.12 -7.47
C VAL A 93 -0.93 -12.95 -6.52
N SER A 94 -0.91 -11.70 -7.00
CA SER A 94 -1.17 -10.52 -6.16
C SER A 94 -2.54 -10.60 -5.47
N ILE A 95 -3.58 -10.99 -6.22
CA ILE A 95 -4.93 -11.16 -5.67
C ILE A 95 -4.98 -12.35 -4.69
N LEU A 96 -4.31 -13.45 -5.00
CA LEU A 96 -4.24 -14.62 -4.13
C LEU A 96 -3.55 -14.26 -2.79
N ASN A 97 -2.41 -13.59 -2.84
CA ASN A 97 -1.66 -13.17 -1.66
C ASN A 97 -2.48 -12.24 -0.75
N ALA A 98 -3.15 -11.24 -1.32
CA ALA A 98 -4.00 -10.34 -0.55
C ALA A 98 -5.18 -11.06 0.11
N ASN A 99 -5.80 -12.02 -0.58
CA ASN A 99 -6.88 -12.83 -0.03
C ASN A 99 -6.39 -13.81 1.04
N TYR A 100 -5.18 -14.37 0.88
CA TYR A 100 -4.56 -15.20 1.89
C TYR A 100 -4.36 -14.42 3.20
N ILE A 101 -3.77 -13.22 3.12
CA ILE A 101 -3.58 -12.31 4.27
C ILE A 101 -4.93 -11.98 4.91
N SER A 102 -5.89 -11.52 4.10
CA SER A 102 -7.23 -11.19 4.57
C SER A 102 -7.87 -12.33 5.36
N LYS A 103 -7.78 -13.56 4.83
CA LYS A 103 -8.33 -14.75 5.48
C LYS A 103 -7.58 -15.11 6.76
N LYS A 104 -6.26 -15.05 6.74
CA LYS A 104 -5.41 -15.40 7.88
C LYS A 104 -5.61 -14.43 9.05
N LEU A 105 -5.76 -13.15 8.77
CA LEU A 105 -5.96 -12.10 9.78
C LEU A 105 -7.41 -11.89 10.23
N SER A 106 -8.39 -12.48 9.55
CA SER A 106 -9.82 -12.21 9.76
C SER A 106 -10.36 -12.51 11.16
N LYS A 107 -9.64 -13.31 11.96
CA LYS A 107 -10.00 -13.61 13.36
C LYS A 107 -9.56 -12.53 14.35
N ASP A 108 -8.47 -11.84 14.01
CA ASP A 108 -7.80 -10.88 14.88
C ASP A 108 -8.10 -9.44 14.48
N TYR A 109 -8.35 -9.22 13.20
CA TYR A 109 -8.54 -7.90 12.60
C TYR A 109 -9.76 -7.87 11.68
N LYS A 110 -10.47 -6.75 11.70
CA LYS A 110 -11.59 -6.52 10.80
C LYS A 110 -11.10 -6.06 9.44
N VAL A 111 -11.39 -6.83 8.39
CA VAL A 111 -11.22 -6.39 7.00
C VAL A 111 -12.38 -5.46 6.64
N LEU A 112 -12.05 -4.22 6.22
CA LEU A 112 -13.06 -3.17 6.04
C LEU A 112 -13.87 -3.34 4.76
N TYR A 113 -13.20 -3.66 3.64
CA TYR A 113 -13.84 -3.78 2.34
C TYR A 113 -13.64 -5.17 1.75
N THR A 114 -14.76 -5.80 1.41
CA THR A 114 -14.76 -7.08 0.69
C THR A 114 -15.81 -7.06 -0.42
N GLY A 115 -15.61 -7.86 -1.43
CA GLY A 115 -16.63 -8.14 -2.45
C GLY A 115 -17.75 -9.04 -1.91
N LYS A 116 -18.73 -9.34 -2.77
CA LYS A 116 -19.91 -10.16 -2.43
C LYS A 116 -19.57 -11.53 -1.82
N ASN A 117 -18.43 -12.11 -2.19
CA ASN A 117 -17.98 -13.43 -1.70
C ASN A 117 -16.99 -13.34 -0.54
N GLY A 118 -16.84 -12.17 0.09
CA GLY A 118 -15.90 -11.95 1.18
C GLY A 118 -14.43 -11.86 0.76
N ASN A 119 -14.15 -11.80 -0.55
CA ASN A 119 -12.79 -11.67 -1.09
C ASN A 119 -12.41 -10.19 -1.27
N VAL A 120 -11.11 -9.94 -1.20
CA VAL A 120 -10.49 -8.64 -1.52
C VAL A 120 -9.86 -8.67 -2.93
N ALA A 121 -9.47 -7.52 -3.46
CA ALA A 121 -8.70 -7.41 -4.70
C ALA A 121 -7.20 -7.70 -4.43
N HIS A 122 -6.29 -6.86 -4.90
CA HIS A 122 -4.85 -6.99 -4.65
C HIS A 122 -4.40 -6.28 -3.36
N GLU A 123 -5.31 -5.62 -2.66
CA GLU A 123 -5.10 -4.89 -1.41
C GLU A 123 -6.07 -5.40 -0.34
N CYS A 124 -5.61 -5.43 0.90
CA CYS A 124 -6.41 -5.75 2.08
C CYS A 124 -6.42 -4.55 3.03
N ILE A 125 -7.60 -3.99 3.28
CA ILE A 125 -7.77 -2.84 4.18
C ILE A 125 -8.20 -3.34 5.56
N ILE A 126 -7.37 -3.11 6.56
CA ILE A 126 -7.63 -3.48 7.95
C ILE A 126 -8.11 -2.27 8.74
N ASP A 127 -9.22 -2.43 9.43
CA ASP A 127 -9.86 -1.39 10.25
C ASP A 127 -9.32 -1.41 11.68
N ILE A 128 -8.52 -0.42 12.05
CA ILE A 128 -7.93 -0.30 13.40
C ILE A 128 -8.79 0.53 14.35
N ARG A 129 -9.82 1.20 13.85
CA ARG A 129 -10.68 2.07 14.67
C ARG A 129 -11.32 1.38 15.87
N PRO A 130 -11.85 0.13 15.76
CA PRO A 130 -12.36 -0.59 16.93
C PRO A 130 -11.29 -0.85 17.99
N ILE A 131 -10.08 -1.23 17.56
CA ILE A 131 -8.93 -1.47 18.44
C ILE A 131 -8.51 -0.17 19.13
N LYS A 132 -8.45 0.94 18.40
CA LYS A 132 -8.14 2.25 18.97
C LYS A 132 -9.16 2.68 20.01
N ALA A 133 -10.43 2.40 19.79
CA ALA A 133 -11.50 2.73 20.73
C ALA A 133 -11.40 1.94 22.04
N SER A 134 -10.99 0.67 22.00
CA SER A 134 -10.89 -0.21 23.18
C SER A 134 -9.57 -0.09 23.94
N SER A 135 -8.45 -0.07 23.21
CA SER A 135 -7.09 -0.11 23.79
C SER A 135 -6.37 1.25 23.82
N GLY A 136 -6.78 2.21 22.99
CA GLY A 136 -6.04 3.43 22.72
C GLY A 136 -4.86 3.26 21.75
N ILE A 137 -4.63 2.04 21.22
CA ILE A 137 -3.57 1.76 20.22
C ILE A 137 -4.06 2.16 18.84
N SER A 138 -3.32 3.05 18.18
CA SER A 138 -3.64 3.58 16.86
C SER A 138 -3.01 2.77 15.73
N GLU A 139 -3.43 3.08 14.50
CA GLU A 139 -2.79 2.58 13.28
C GLU A 139 -1.31 2.96 13.19
N GLU A 140 -0.94 4.13 13.74
CA GLU A 140 0.45 4.58 13.82
C GLU A 140 1.28 3.74 14.80
N ASP A 141 0.73 3.44 15.98
CA ASP A 141 1.40 2.60 16.98
C ASP A 141 1.66 1.20 16.42
N LEU A 142 0.66 0.62 15.74
CA LEU A 142 0.78 -0.68 15.08
C LEU A 142 1.85 -0.65 13.98
N ALA A 143 1.84 0.37 13.14
CA ALA A 143 2.80 0.55 12.06
C ALA A 143 4.23 0.68 12.59
N LYS A 144 4.44 1.44 13.65
CA LYS A 144 5.75 1.57 14.33
C LYS A 144 6.19 0.24 14.95
N ARG A 145 5.28 -0.50 15.57
CA ARG A 145 5.62 -1.81 16.15
C ARG A 145 6.02 -2.83 15.09
N LEU A 146 5.43 -2.79 13.89
CA LEU A 146 5.85 -3.62 12.76
C LEU A 146 7.32 -3.38 12.36
N ILE A 147 7.86 -2.17 12.58
CA ILE A 147 9.29 -1.89 12.33
C ILE A 147 10.19 -2.71 13.27
N ASP A 148 9.79 -2.90 14.53
CA ASP A 148 10.52 -3.76 15.47
C ASP A 148 10.52 -5.23 15.02
N PHE A 149 9.49 -5.66 14.31
CA PHE A 149 9.43 -6.98 13.65
C PHE A 149 10.21 -7.06 12.33
N GLY A 150 10.86 -5.97 11.92
CA GLY A 150 11.66 -5.90 10.69
C GLY A 150 10.84 -5.63 9.42
N TYR A 151 9.60 -5.16 9.55
CA TYR A 151 8.75 -4.84 8.40
C TYR A 151 8.61 -3.35 8.16
N HIS A 152 8.62 -2.97 6.90
CA HIS A 152 8.19 -1.63 6.51
C HIS A 152 6.70 -1.47 6.80
N ALA A 153 6.33 -0.36 7.42
CA ALA A 153 4.94 -0.09 7.76
C ALA A 153 4.04 -0.03 6.51
N PRO A 154 2.86 -0.67 6.53
CA PRO A 154 1.86 -0.50 5.48
C PRO A 154 1.38 0.96 5.37
N THR A 155 0.75 1.31 4.25
CA THR A 155 0.12 2.61 4.08
C THR A 155 -0.98 2.81 5.14
N MET A 156 -0.85 3.88 5.90
CA MET A 156 -1.78 4.21 7.00
C MET A 156 -2.85 5.20 6.56
N SER A 157 -4.03 5.10 7.20
CA SER A 157 -5.14 6.06 7.05
C SER A 157 -5.56 6.31 5.60
N TRP A 158 -5.48 5.29 4.77
CA TRP A 158 -5.93 5.29 3.39
C TRP A 158 -6.61 3.96 3.02
N PRO A 159 -7.76 3.97 2.32
CA PRO A 159 -8.54 5.13 1.85
C PRO A 159 -9.35 5.83 2.94
N VAL A 160 -9.36 5.29 4.15
CA VAL A 160 -10.12 5.80 5.29
C VAL A 160 -9.19 6.01 6.49
N ALA A 161 -9.35 7.11 7.21
CA ALA A 161 -8.61 7.37 8.45
C ALA A 161 -8.80 6.22 9.47
N GLY A 162 -7.73 5.83 10.15
CA GLY A 162 -7.75 4.75 11.13
C GLY A 162 -7.68 3.34 10.53
N THR A 163 -7.18 3.22 9.30
CA THR A 163 -6.97 1.94 8.63
C THR A 163 -5.51 1.74 8.23
N ILE A 164 -5.14 0.50 7.94
CA ILE A 164 -3.90 0.16 7.25
C ILE A 164 -4.22 -0.59 5.97
N MET A 165 -3.46 -0.31 4.90
CA MET A 165 -3.58 -0.97 3.61
C MET A 165 -2.39 -1.89 3.40
N ILE A 166 -2.66 -3.18 3.23
CA ILE A 166 -1.66 -4.21 2.98
C ILE A 166 -1.74 -4.62 1.51
N GLU A 167 -0.65 -4.41 0.79
CA GLU A 167 -0.50 -4.77 -0.62
C GLU A 167 0.72 -5.69 -0.79
N PRO A 168 0.53 -7.02 -0.75
CA PRO A 168 1.64 -7.96 -0.76
C PRO A 168 2.31 -8.12 -2.12
N THR A 169 1.69 -7.67 -3.19
CA THR A 169 2.11 -7.85 -4.58
C THR A 169 2.32 -9.33 -5.00
N GLU A 170 2.85 -9.56 -6.20
CA GLU A 170 3.21 -10.90 -6.71
C GLU A 170 4.62 -11.33 -6.31
N SER A 171 5.44 -10.38 -5.82
CA SER A 171 6.86 -10.65 -5.53
C SER A 171 7.09 -11.30 -4.17
N GLU A 172 6.12 -11.21 -3.25
CA GLU A 172 6.24 -11.80 -1.93
C GLU A 172 5.97 -13.31 -1.96
N ASN A 173 6.86 -14.08 -1.36
CA ASN A 173 6.67 -15.52 -1.22
C ASN A 173 5.79 -15.84 0.00
N LEU A 174 5.27 -17.08 0.04
CA LEU A 174 4.35 -17.52 1.10
C LEU A 174 4.99 -17.45 2.50
N GLU A 175 6.28 -17.75 2.62
CA GLU A 175 6.98 -17.73 3.90
C GLU A 175 7.05 -16.31 4.48
N GLU A 176 7.36 -15.31 3.67
CA GLU A 176 7.37 -13.90 4.09
C GLU A 176 5.96 -13.40 4.44
N ILE A 177 4.95 -13.77 3.66
CA ILE A 177 3.55 -13.47 3.98
C ILE A 177 3.14 -14.08 5.31
N ASP A 178 3.56 -15.32 5.57
CA ASP A 178 3.28 -15.99 6.83
C ASP A 178 3.97 -15.33 8.02
N LYS A 179 5.23 -14.96 7.89
CA LYS A 179 5.97 -14.19 8.91
C LYS A 179 5.30 -12.85 9.19
N PHE A 180 4.92 -12.12 8.15
CA PHE A 180 4.21 -10.83 8.29
C PHE A 180 2.87 -10.99 9.01
N CYS A 181 2.06 -11.95 8.62
CA CYS A 181 0.80 -12.24 9.31
C CYS A 181 1.02 -12.63 10.77
N ASN A 182 2.04 -13.43 11.06
CA ASN A 182 2.37 -13.82 12.43
C ASN A 182 2.84 -12.62 13.28
N ALA A 183 3.57 -11.68 12.70
CA ALA A 183 3.91 -10.42 13.35
C ALA A 183 2.64 -9.64 13.74
N LEU A 184 1.70 -9.46 12.82
CA LEU A 184 0.44 -8.81 13.13
C LEU A 184 -0.38 -9.54 14.20
N ILE A 185 -0.41 -10.87 14.19
CA ILE A 185 -1.09 -11.69 15.20
C ILE A 185 -0.41 -11.52 16.58
N LYS A 186 0.93 -11.45 16.63
CA LYS A 186 1.65 -11.14 17.88
C LYS A 186 1.33 -9.73 18.38
N ILE A 187 1.34 -8.74 17.50
CA ILE A 187 0.95 -7.36 17.82
C ILE A 187 -0.49 -7.33 18.39
N LYS A 188 -1.42 -8.10 17.82
CA LYS A 188 -2.78 -8.18 18.38
C LYS A 188 -2.78 -8.72 19.81
N LYS A 189 -1.95 -9.72 20.12
CA LYS A 189 -1.81 -10.21 21.51
C LYS A 189 -1.24 -9.15 22.45
N GLU A 190 -0.27 -8.34 22.01
CA GLU A 190 0.23 -7.20 22.79
C GLU A 190 -0.89 -6.16 23.04
N ILE A 191 -1.73 -5.90 22.02
CA ILE A 191 -2.92 -5.04 22.17
C ILE A 191 -3.88 -5.61 23.22
N ASP A 192 -4.13 -6.92 23.24
CA ASP A 192 -4.98 -7.59 24.22
C ASP A 192 -4.39 -7.46 25.65
N LEU A 193 -3.07 -7.39 25.78
CA LEU A 193 -2.42 -7.11 27.08
C LEU A 193 -2.67 -5.67 27.54
N VAL A 194 -2.71 -4.70 26.62
CA VAL A 194 -3.09 -3.31 26.93
C VAL A 194 -4.57 -3.24 27.32
N GLU A 195 -5.47 -3.90 26.59
CA GLU A 195 -6.92 -3.94 26.87
C GLU A 195 -7.21 -4.57 28.24
N SER A 196 -6.47 -5.63 28.60
CA SER A 196 -6.61 -6.31 29.89
C SER A 196 -5.84 -5.62 31.05
N SER A 197 -5.23 -4.46 30.81
CA SER A 197 -4.42 -3.71 31.77
C SER A 197 -3.20 -4.46 32.32
N LYS A 198 -2.72 -5.48 31.61
CA LYS A 198 -1.44 -6.13 31.89
C LYS A 198 -0.26 -5.31 31.39
N PHE A 199 -0.43 -4.62 30.26
CA PHE A 199 0.45 -3.56 29.84
C PHE A 199 -0.13 -2.20 30.22
N ASP A 200 0.76 -1.25 30.54
CA ASP A 200 0.38 0.13 30.79
C ASP A 200 -0.19 0.76 29.50
N LYS A 201 -1.20 1.60 29.63
CA LYS A 201 -1.87 2.22 28.45
C LYS A 201 -1.03 3.24 27.71
N ILE A 202 -0.05 3.84 28.41
CA ILE A 202 0.79 4.92 27.87
C ILE A 202 2.20 4.42 27.63
N ASP A 203 2.75 3.62 28.59
CA ASP A 203 4.10 3.11 28.52
C ASP A 203 4.08 1.59 28.25
N ASN A 204 4.06 1.24 26.97
CA ASN A 204 4.03 -0.13 26.47
C ASN A 204 4.82 -0.25 25.16
N PRO A 205 5.17 -1.47 24.71
CA PRO A 205 5.98 -1.67 23.52
C PRO A 205 5.38 -1.07 22.23
N LEU A 206 4.05 -1.02 22.10
CA LEU A 206 3.40 -0.46 20.91
C LEU A 206 3.50 1.07 20.86
N LYS A 207 3.32 1.74 22.02
CA LYS A 207 3.39 3.21 22.11
C LYS A 207 4.81 3.74 21.92
N ASN A 208 5.80 3.01 22.39
CA ASN A 208 7.20 3.43 22.37
C ASN A 208 7.97 2.92 21.14
N ALA A 209 7.37 2.03 20.33
CA ALA A 209 7.98 1.61 19.07
C ALA A 209 8.22 2.79 18.10
N PRO A 210 9.23 2.71 17.20
CA PRO A 210 10.22 1.63 17.11
C PRO A 210 11.33 1.77 18.15
N HIS A 211 11.80 0.64 18.68
CA HIS A 211 12.89 0.60 19.65
C HIS A 211 14.23 0.66 18.93
N THR A 212 15.04 1.64 19.30
CA THR A 212 16.35 1.84 18.67
C THR A 212 17.43 0.97 19.34
N TYR A 213 18.48 0.62 18.57
CA TYR A 213 19.63 -0.10 19.14
C TYR A 213 20.27 0.67 20.30
N ILE A 214 20.33 2.00 20.21
CA ILE A 214 20.90 2.84 21.28
C ILE A 214 20.10 2.69 22.56
N GLU A 215 18.78 2.72 22.48
CA GLU A 215 17.88 2.54 23.61
C GLU A 215 17.99 1.14 24.22
N LEU A 216 17.95 0.10 23.37
CA LEU A 216 18.08 -1.29 23.80
C LEU A 216 19.43 -1.61 24.43
N ALA A 217 20.51 -0.96 24.00
CA ALA A 217 21.87 -1.14 24.52
C ALA A 217 22.20 -0.22 25.72
N SER A 218 21.33 0.74 26.05
CA SER A 218 21.51 1.66 27.17
C SER A 218 21.51 0.90 28.52
N ASN A 219 22.24 1.42 29.49
CA ASN A 219 22.16 0.93 30.86
C ASN A 219 20.85 1.38 31.55
N ASP A 220 20.24 2.45 31.09
CA ASP A 220 19.01 3.02 31.62
C ASP A 220 17.81 2.47 30.88
N TRP A 221 16.97 1.68 31.57
CA TRP A 221 15.70 1.20 31.09
C TRP A 221 14.60 1.64 32.06
N SER A 222 13.83 2.63 31.65
CA SER A 222 12.81 3.26 32.50
C SER A 222 11.37 2.85 32.18
N HIS A 223 11.18 1.97 31.17
CA HIS A 223 9.87 1.52 30.75
C HIS A 223 9.24 0.50 31.72
N LYS A 224 7.91 0.44 31.72
CA LYS A 224 7.13 -0.50 32.53
C LYS A 224 7.05 -1.92 31.95
N TYR A 225 7.63 -2.13 30.78
CA TYR A 225 7.79 -3.42 30.11
C TYR A 225 9.27 -3.78 30.04
N THR A 226 9.56 -5.03 29.76
CA THR A 226 10.94 -5.53 29.74
C THR A 226 11.67 -5.15 28.44
N ARG A 227 12.99 -5.04 28.54
CA ARG A 227 13.85 -4.86 27.36
C ARG A 227 13.74 -6.04 26.39
N GLU A 228 13.49 -7.24 26.90
CA GLU A 228 13.28 -8.43 26.10
C GLU A 228 11.99 -8.31 25.24
N GLU A 229 10.89 -7.82 25.81
CA GLU A 229 9.64 -7.55 25.09
C GLU A 229 9.81 -6.47 23.99
N ALA A 230 10.74 -5.54 24.19
CA ALA A 230 11.08 -4.55 23.17
C ALA A 230 11.92 -5.15 22.04
N ALA A 231 12.97 -5.92 22.39
CA ALA A 231 14.00 -6.37 21.46
C ALA A 231 13.62 -7.64 20.67
N PHE A 232 12.74 -8.47 21.23
CA PHE A 232 12.35 -9.78 20.66
C PHE A 232 10.82 -9.89 20.55
N PRO A 233 10.20 -9.10 19.71
CA PRO A 233 8.76 -9.03 19.58
C PRO A 233 8.13 -10.29 18.95
#